data_28f3506ee992c6c3d6d47a300d2aa667
#
_entry.id   28f3506ee992c6c3d6d47a300d2aa667
#
_cell.length_a   1.000
_cell.length_b   1.000
_cell.length_c   1.000
_cell.angle_alpha   90.00
_cell.angle_beta   90.00
_cell.angle_gamma   90.00
#
_symmetry.space_group_name_H-M   'P 1'
#
loop_
_entity.id
_entity.type
_entity.pdbx_description
1 polymer ?
#
loop_
_entity_poly.entity_id
_entity_poly.type
_entity_poly.pdbx_seq_one_letter_code
_entity_poly.pdbx_strand_id
1 'polypeptide(L)'
;MSQGSPSIETPVPSRTLGFMLMSAVIVAVALFLAQQRKQQDADEQIPALTLPASLPGFSAEHWYLPDDSALGFVHIPAGRFTMGSNPAVDPMAYGNERWSATRRQGRPELPSYYVARYETSVAQFAAYLNATGQSSSAVEGLAPALPITGITWPEALAYTRWLDLALRQSDQTPAELRAFLEGGGRVTLPSEAEWEKAARGTEGQVFPWRSGPPPESVNFNGGEIRAVNAVDCSECAWGLSDMAGNVWEMTASPMQPYPYSEADDLEARDGEALWVMRGGSFADGLGNIRAAVRGGVDPGV
;
A
#
# COMPACT_ATOMS: atom_id res chain seq x y z
N MET A 1 -54.62 47.48 60.55
CA MET A 1 -55.09 46.45 59.65
C MET A 1 -54.07 46.27 58.50
N SER A 2 -53.19 45.32 58.67
CA SER A 2 -52.14 45.02 57.69
C SER A 2 -52.52 43.69 57.01
N GLN A 3 -52.79 43.77 55.71
CA GLN A 3 -53.08 42.55 54.87
C GLN A 3 -51.73 41.96 54.39
N GLY A 4 -51.48 40.76 54.83
CA GLY A 4 -50.33 39.96 54.30
C GLY A 4 -50.62 39.42 52.88
N SER A 5 -49.70 39.64 51.98
CA SER A 5 -49.71 39.07 50.65
C SER A 5 -49.36 37.55 50.67
N PRO A 6 -50.00 36.71 49.89
CA PRO A 6 -49.64 35.28 49.82
C PRO A 6 -48.33 35.09 49.04
N SER A 7 -47.38 34.39 49.65
CA SER A 7 -46.16 33.95 49.00
C SER A 7 -46.50 32.75 48.06
N ILE A 8 -46.18 32.89 46.76
CA ILE A 8 -46.24 31.82 45.78
C ILE A 8 -44.98 30.96 45.93
N GLU A 9 -45.12 29.78 46.54
CA GLU A 9 -44.04 28.76 46.52
C GLU A 9 -43.93 28.14 45.12
N THR A 10 -42.82 28.39 44.46
CA THR A 10 -42.49 27.69 43.22
C THR A 10 -42.01 26.28 43.57
N PRO A 11 -42.54 25.22 42.93
CA PRO A 11 -42.11 23.85 43.20
C PRO A 11 -40.66 23.63 42.72
N VAL A 12 -39.81 23.25 43.64
CA VAL A 12 -38.40 22.85 43.34
C VAL A 12 -38.44 21.48 42.71
N PRO A 13 -37.96 21.30 41.45
CA PRO A 13 -37.93 20.00 40.83
C PRO A 13 -37.08 19.02 41.63
N SER A 14 -37.61 17.85 41.96
CA SER A 14 -36.89 16.84 42.75
C SER A 14 -35.64 16.37 41.97
N ARG A 15 -34.46 16.42 42.61
CA ARG A 15 -33.20 15.94 42.02
C ARG A 15 -33.30 14.51 41.49
N THR A 16 -34.13 13.66 42.07
CA THR A 16 -34.41 12.27 41.63
C THR A 16 -35.12 12.20 40.28
N LEU A 17 -36.01 13.11 39.94
CA LEU A 17 -36.70 13.13 38.63
C LEU A 17 -35.73 13.55 37.54
N GLY A 18 -34.82 14.48 37.80
CA GLY A 18 -33.77 14.89 36.85
C GLY A 18 -32.80 13.75 36.54
N PHE A 19 -32.37 12.99 37.56
CA PHE A 19 -31.48 11.81 37.36
C PHE A 19 -32.19 10.70 36.58
N MET A 20 -33.44 10.40 36.83
CA MET A 20 -34.19 9.40 36.06
C MET A 20 -34.39 9.80 34.60
N LEU A 21 -34.70 11.07 34.32
CA LEU A 21 -34.82 11.56 32.95
C LEU A 21 -33.48 11.51 32.21
N MET A 22 -32.36 11.89 32.85
CA MET A 22 -31.04 11.85 32.23
C MET A 22 -30.57 10.41 31.96
N SER A 23 -30.85 9.48 32.87
CA SER A 23 -30.55 8.06 32.67
C SER A 23 -31.38 7.45 31.53
N ALA A 24 -32.66 7.83 31.40
CA ALA A 24 -33.56 7.39 30.32
C ALA A 24 -33.05 7.91 28.94
N VAL A 25 -32.59 9.16 28.88
CA VAL A 25 -31.99 9.76 27.66
C VAL A 25 -30.69 9.04 27.27
N ILE A 26 -29.81 8.76 28.23
CA ILE A 26 -28.55 8.03 27.97
C ILE A 26 -28.82 6.62 27.43
N VAL A 27 -29.76 5.91 28.01
CA VAL A 27 -30.16 4.58 27.53
C VAL A 27 -30.79 4.65 26.14
N ALA A 28 -31.65 5.63 25.87
CA ALA A 28 -32.26 5.82 24.55
C ALA A 28 -31.21 6.17 23.47
N VAL A 29 -30.23 7.01 23.77
CA VAL A 29 -29.13 7.35 22.86
C VAL A 29 -28.24 6.12 22.64
N ALA A 30 -27.92 5.35 23.67
CA ALA A 30 -27.13 4.12 23.54
C ALA A 30 -27.85 3.07 22.68
N LEU A 31 -29.15 2.89 22.85
CA LEU A 31 -29.98 1.98 22.03
C LEU A 31 -30.09 2.48 20.58
N PHE A 32 -30.22 3.78 20.37
CA PHE A 32 -30.26 4.37 19.04
C PHE A 32 -28.92 4.19 18.31
N LEU A 33 -27.79 4.42 18.99
CA LEU A 33 -26.44 4.20 18.41
C LEU A 33 -26.18 2.71 18.15
N ALA A 34 -26.64 1.83 19.04
CA ALA A 34 -26.53 0.38 18.82
C ALA A 34 -27.41 -0.09 17.65
N GLN A 35 -28.57 0.53 17.45
CA GLN A 35 -29.47 0.25 16.33
C GLN A 35 -28.92 0.81 15.00
N GLN A 36 -28.30 2.00 15.02
CA GLN A 36 -27.59 2.55 13.86
C GLN A 36 -26.39 1.67 13.47
N ARG A 37 -25.59 1.20 14.43
CA ARG A 37 -24.51 0.25 14.15
C ARG A 37 -25.03 -1.05 13.54
N LYS A 38 -26.08 -1.64 14.10
CA LYS A 38 -26.71 -2.83 13.52
C LYS A 38 -27.28 -2.60 12.12
N GLN A 39 -27.75 -1.39 11.82
CA GLN A 39 -28.26 -1.03 10.50
C GLN A 39 -27.11 -0.82 9.51
N GLN A 40 -26.02 -0.18 9.94
CA GLN A 40 -24.78 -0.09 9.15
C GLN A 40 -24.18 -1.47 8.88
N ASP A 41 -24.09 -2.34 9.90
CA ASP A 41 -23.61 -3.72 9.74
C ASP A 41 -24.53 -4.58 8.85
N ALA A 42 -25.82 -4.24 8.72
CA ALA A 42 -26.78 -4.94 7.87
C ALA A 42 -26.82 -4.42 6.42
N ASP A 43 -26.59 -3.12 6.22
CA ASP A 43 -26.48 -2.51 4.88
C ASP A 43 -25.09 -2.79 4.24
N GLU A 44 -24.11 -3.23 5.04
CA GLU A 44 -22.74 -3.56 4.62
C GLU A 44 -22.54 -5.07 4.32
N GLN A 45 -23.63 -5.79 3.98
CA GLN A 45 -23.51 -7.11 3.37
C GLN A 45 -23.12 -6.94 1.89
N ILE A 46 -21.83 -6.64 1.69
CA ILE A 46 -21.21 -6.72 0.36
C ILE A 46 -21.40 -8.16 -0.14
N PRO A 47 -21.94 -8.36 -1.36
CA PRO A 47 -22.03 -9.70 -1.93
C PRO A 47 -20.63 -10.35 -1.89
N ALA A 48 -20.55 -11.55 -1.36
CA ALA A 48 -19.29 -12.30 -1.32
C ALA A 48 -18.64 -12.25 -2.71
N LEU A 49 -17.43 -11.69 -2.78
CA LEU A 49 -16.69 -11.55 -4.04
C LEU A 49 -16.45 -12.95 -4.59
N THR A 50 -17.11 -13.30 -5.69
CA THR A 50 -16.88 -14.58 -6.36
C THR A 50 -15.64 -14.42 -7.24
N LEU A 51 -14.48 -14.77 -6.70
CA LEU A 51 -13.24 -14.77 -7.47
C LEU A 51 -13.27 -15.91 -8.49
N PRO A 52 -12.66 -15.74 -9.67
CA PRO A 52 -12.46 -16.82 -10.62
C PRO A 52 -11.59 -17.91 -9.96
N ALA A 53 -11.76 -19.16 -10.39
CA ALA A 53 -10.98 -20.28 -9.87
C ALA A 53 -9.47 -20.13 -10.10
N SER A 54 -9.08 -19.39 -11.13
CA SER A 54 -7.69 -19.03 -11.43
C SER A 54 -7.63 -17.78 -12.32
N LEU A 55 -6.49 -17.08 -12.26
CA LEU A 55 -6.12 -16.03 -13.22
C LEU A 55 -5.00 -16.56 -14.11
N PRO A 56 -4.89 -16.13 -15.38
CA PRO A 56 -3.75 -16.47 -16.22
C PRO A 56 -2.42 -16.10 -15.55
N GLY A 57 -1.54 -17.08 -15.34
CA GLY A 57 -0.25 -16.90 -14.66
C GLY A 57 -0.32 -16.81 -13.13
N PHE A 58 -1.49 -17.07 -12.51
CA PHE A 58 -1.69 -17.07 -11.05
C PHE A 58 -2.40 -18.34 -10.61
N SER A 59 -2.02 -18.86 -9.42
CA SER A 59 -2.67 -20.01 -8.78
C SER A 59 -3.59 -19.56 -7.66
N ALA A 60 -4.84 -20.02 -7.67
CA ALA A 60 -5.78 -19.76 -6.56
C ALA A 60 -5.36 -20.48 -5.27
N GLU A 61 -4.72 -21.63 -5.37
CA GLU A 61 -4.22 -22.41 -4.24
C GLU A 61 -3.08 -21.71 -3.48
N HIS A 62 -2.40 -20.77 -4.17
CA HIS A 62 -1.35 -19.93 -3.61
C HIS A 62 -1.83 -18.48 -3.40
N TRP A 63 -3.06 -18.29 -2.99
CA TRP A 63 -3.66 -16.97 -2.72
C TRP A 63 -3.54 -16.01 -3.90
N TYR A 64 -3.71 -16.53 -5.12
CA TYR A 64 -3.51 -15.80 -6.38
C TYR A 64 -2.09 -15.27 -6.58
N LEU A 65 -1.09 -15.87 -5.94
CA LEU A 65 0.30 -15.63 -6.29
C LEU A 65 0.63 -16.31 -7.63
N PRO A 66 1.60 -15.78 -8.40
CA PRO A 66 2.03 -16.40 -9.67
C PRO A 66 2.44 -17.86 -9.52
N ASP A 67 2.01 -18.69 -10.46
CA ASP A 67 2.32 -20.13 -10.50
C ASP A 67 3.72 -20.35 -11.10
N ASP A 68 4.75 -19.94 -10.36
CA ASP A 68 6.16 -20.17 -10.68
C ASP A 68 6.93 -20.70 -9.45
N SER A 69 8.21 -21.01 -9.64
CA SER A 69 9.05 -21.63 -8.62
C SER A 69 9.23 -20.80 -7.34
N ALA A 70 8.97 -19.50 -7.40
CA ALA A 70 9.11 -18.57 -6.28
C ALA A 70 7.80 -17.80 -5.98
N LEU A 71 6.65 -18.31 -6.44
CA LEU A 71 5.34 -17.67 -6.27
C LEU A 71 5.33 -16.20 -6.73
N GLY A 72 6.04 -15.89 -7.82
CA GLY A 72 6.16 -14.54 -8.36
C GLY A 72 7.12 -13.62 -7.64
N PHE A 73 7.83 -14.10 -6.62
CA PHE A 73 8.86 -13.31 -5.97
C PHE A 73 10.20 -13.41 -6.69
N VAL A 74 10.81 -12.26 -6.98
CA VAL A 74 12.10 -12.15 -7.68
C VAL A 74 13.18 -11.81 -6.67
N HIS A 75 14.26 -12.58 -6.65
CA HIS A 75 15.41 -12.34 -5.77
C HIS A 75 16.26 -11.18 -6.27
N ILE A 76 16.47 -10.18 -5.43
CA ILE A 76 17.35 -9.04 -5.64
C ILE A 76 18.60 -9.25 -4.79
N PRO A 77 19.80 -9.39 -5.39
CA PRO A 77 21.03 -9.68 -4.65
C PRO A 77 21.46 -8.52 -3.75
N ALA A 78 22.14 -8.86 -2.65
CA ALA A 78 22.76 -7.88 -1.77
C ALA A 78 23.79 -7.00 -2.53
N GLY A 79 24.05 -5.82 -1.99
CA GLY A 79 25.10 -4.94 -2.49
C GLY A 79 24.64 -3.51 -2.74
N ARG A 80 25.62 -2.71 -3.16
CA ARG A 80 25.44 -1.28 -3.41
C ARG A 80 24.74 -1.03 -4.74
N PHE A 81 23.97 0.07 -4.78
CA PHE A 81 23.38 0.56 -6.02
C PHE A 81 23.43 2.09 -6.05
N THR A 82 23.21 2.67 -7.22
CA THR A 82 23.13 4.12 -7.38
C THR A 82 21.70 4.61 -7.13
N MET A 83 21.49 5.44 -6.11
CA MET A 83 20.21 6.00 -5.69
C MET A 83 20.12 7.50 -5.93
N GLY A 84 18.94 7.99 -6.32
CA GLY A 84 18.70 9.38 -6.65
C GLY A 84 19.12 9.75 -8.08
N SER A 85 18.95 11.00 -8.48
CA SER A 85 19.15 11.46 -9.85
C SER A 85 20.29 12.45 -10.00
N ASN A 86 20.96 12.40 -11.17
CA ASN A 86 21.96 13.36 -11.61
C ASN A 86 21.44 14.10 -12.84
N PRO A 87 21.15 15.42 -12.77
CA PRO A 87 20.66 16.20 -13.90
C PRO A 87 21.58 16.21 -15.14
N ALA A 88 22.87 15.86 -14.99
CA ALA A 88 23.76 15.72 -16.13
C ALA A 88 23.50 14.46 -16.97
N VAL A 89 22.84 13.45 -16.37
CA VAL A 89 22.45 12.20 -17.02
C VAL A 89 20.96 12.16 -17.28
N ASP A 90 20.17 12.70 -16.36
CA ASP A 90 18.72 12.78 -16.40
C ASP A 90 18.27 14.25 -16.34
N PRO A 91 18.05 14.90 -17.50
CA PRO A 91 17.62 16.30 -17.55
C PRO A 91 16.24 16.56 -16.92
N MET A 92 15.44 15.51 -16.70
CA MET A 92 14.11 15.59 -16.08
C MET A 92 14.17 15.46 -14.56
N ALA A 93 15.33 15.28 -13.94
CA ALA A 93 15.50 15.07 -12.50
C ALA A 93 14.91 16.17 -11.65
N TYR A 94 14.09 15.82 -10.65
CA TYR A 94 13.53 16.74 -9.67
C TYR A 94 14.51 17.02 -8.52
N GLY A 95 14.31 18.16 -7.85
CA GLY A 95 15.17 18.58 -6.73
C GLY A 95 15.15 17.65 -5.53
N ASN A 96 14.01 16.97 -5.27
CA ASN A 96 13.83 16.01 -4.17
C ASN A 96 14.50 14.64 -4.41
N GLU A 97 15.00 14.39 -5.61
CA GLU A 97 15.77 13.18 -5.97
C GLU A 97 17.28 13.35 -5.72
N ARG A 98 17.71 14.54 -5.31
CA ARG A 98 19.10 14.86 -5.09
C ARG A 98 19.58 14.34 -3.74
N TRP A 99 20.65 13.55 -3.73
CA TRP A 99 21.17 12.90 -2.54
C TRP A 99 21.64 13.85 -1.42
N SER A 100 22.32 14.93 -1.76
CA SER A 100 22.70 15.97 -0.80
C SER A 100 23.08 17.28 -1.50
N ALA A 101 23.46 18.29 -0.72
CA ALA A 101 23.93 19.56 -1.25
C ALA A 101 25.18 19.43 -2.16
N THR A 102 26.04 18.45 -1.88
CA THR A 102 27.32 18.24 -2.58
C THR A 102 27.33 17.02 -3.50
N ARG A 103 26.42 16.08 -3.32
CA ARG A 103 26.32 14.85 -4.13
C ARG A 103 24.95 14.80 -4.81
N ARG A 104 24.95 14.45 -6.10
CA ARG A 104 23.71 14.24 -6.86
C ARG A 104 23.06 12.90 -6.53
N GLN A 105 23.87 11.85 -6.44
CA GLN A 105 23.44 10.46 -6.20
C GLN A 105 24.17 9.87 -4.99
N GLY A 106 23.52 8.95 -4.28
CA GLY A 106 24.09 8.13 -3.22
C GLY A 106 24.45 6.73 -3.70
N ARG A 107 25.10 5.97 -2.81
CA ARG A 107 25.40 4.55 -3.05
C ARG A 107 25.13 3.73 -1.77
N PRO A 108 23.86 3.64 -1.33
CA PRO A 108 23.52 2.80 -0.20
C PRO A 108 23.78 1.33 -0.51
N GLU A 109 23.98 0.55 0.53
CA GLU A 109 24.17 -0.90 0.46
C GLU A 109 22.95 -1.57 1.10
N LEU A 110 22.34 -2.50 0.39
CA LEU A 110 21.18 -3.25 0.87
C LEU A 110 21.52 -4.73 1.01
N PRO A 111 20.95 -5.43 1.99
CA PRO A 111 20.95 -6.90 2.02
C PRO A 111 20.25 -7.46 0.78
N SER A 112 20.28 -8.77 0.57
CA SER A 112 19.42 -9.42 -0.41
C SER A 112 17.97 -9.46 0.07
N TYR A 113 17.04 -9.33 -0.85
CA TYR A 113 15.62 -9.37 -0.59
C TYR A 113 14.86 -9.97 -1.78
N TYR A 114 13.58 -10.22 -1.59
CA TYR A 114 12.66 -10.60 -2.64
C TYR A 114 11.65 -9.49 -2.86
N VAL A 115 11.25 -9.29 -4.12
CA VAL A 115 10.19 -8.35 -4.49
C VAL A 115 9.19 -9.07 -5.40
N ALA A 116 7.90 -8.76 -5.28
CA ALA A 116 6.89 -9.30 -6.18
C ALA A 116 7.14 -8.82 -7.61
N ARG A 117 7.03 -9.73 -8.60
CA ARG A 117 7.22 -9.40 -10.02
C ARG A 117 6.19 -8.40 -10.53
N TYR A 118 4.99 -8.49 -10.01
CA TYR A 118 3.83 -7.70 -10.38
C TYR A 118 3.32 -6.91 -9.18
N GLU A 119 2.61 -5.83 -9.45
CA GLU A 119 1.79 -5.13 -8.48
C GLU A 119 0.79 -6.10 -7.82
N THR A 120 0.42 -5.86 -6.56
CA THR A 120 -0.61 -6.68 -5.89
C THR A 120 -1.94 -6.54 -6.62
N SER A 121 -2.54 -7.66 -7.05
CA SER A 121 -3.79 -7.66 -7.79
C SER A 121 -5.03 -7.56 -6.88
N VAL A 122 -6.16 -7.14 -7.47
CA VAL A 122 -7.48 -7.18 -6.84
C VAL A 122 -7.81 -8.57 -6.30
N ALA A 123 -7.48 -9.66 -7.04
CA ALA A 123 -7.71 -11.02 -6.59
C ALA A 123 -6.90 -11.39 -5.34
N GLN A 124 -5.64 -10.97 -5.27
CA GLN A 124 -4.77 -11.20 -4.11
C GLN A 124 -5.30 -10.47 -2.88
N PHE A 125 -5.66 -9.20 -3.03
CA PHE A 125 -6.22 -8.42 -1.92
C PHE A 125 -7.60 -8.95 -1.47
N ALA A 126 -8.45 -9.35 -2.41
CA ALA A 126 -9.73 -9.98 -2.11
C ALA A 126 -9.59 -11.32 -1.38
N ALA A 127 -8.56 -12.13 -1.70
CA ALA A 127 -8.25 -13.35 -0.95
C ALA A 127 -7.91 -13.05 0.52
N TYR A 128 -7.17 -11.98 0.78
CA TYR A 128 -6.90 -11.49 2.13
C TYR A 128 -8.18 -11.07 2.86
N LEU A 129 -9.03 -10.26 2.23
CA LEU A 129 -10.30 -9.82 2.82
C LEU A 129 -11.19 -11.01 3.18
N ASN A 130 -11.33 -11.98 2.27
CA ASN A 130 -12.09 -13.21 2.51
C ASN A 130 -11.51 -14.03 3.66
N ALA A 131 -10.20 -14.20 3.72
CA ALA A 131 -9.52 -14.99 4.76
C ALA A 131 -9.63 -14.34 6.15
N THR A 132 -9.77 -13.02 6.21
CA THR A 132 -9.86 -12.27 7.48
C THR A 132 -11.26 -11.85 7.86
N GLY A 133 -12.27 -12.16 7.00
CA GLY A 133 -13.66 -11.73 7.20
C GLY A 133 -13.86 -10.23 7.11
N GLN A 134 -12.99 -9.53 6.38
CA GLN A 134 -13.06 -8.10 6.12
C GLN A 134 -13.69 -7.82 4.76
N SER A 135 -14.11 -6.59 4.54
CA SER A 135 -14.65 -6.09 3.29
C SER A 135 -14.01 -4.73 2.94
N SER A 136 -13.93 -4.42 1.65
CA SER A 136 -13.44 -3.13 1.17
C SER A 136 -14.07 -2.82 -0.18
N SER A 137 -14.53 -1.58 -0.37
CA SER A 137 -15.02 -1.09 -1.66
C SER A 137 -13.92 -1.07 -2.74
N ALA A 138 -12.66 -1.13 -2.36
CA ALA A 138 -11.53 -1.16 -3.28
C ALA A 138 -11.47 -2.40 -4.20
N VAL A 139 -12.24 -3.45 -3.89
CA VAL A 139 -12.32 -4.66 -4.73
C VAL A 139 -13.64 -4.79 -5.48
N GLU A 140 -14.63 -3.93 -5.19
CA GLU A 140 -15.98 -4.07 -5.73
C GLU A 140 -16.05 -3.77 -7.23
N GLY A 141 -16.59 -4.72 -8.00
CA GLY A 141 -16.82 -4.55 -9.43
C GLY A 141 -15.56 -4.45 -10.29
N LEU A 142 -14.37 -4.62 -9.71
CA LEU A 142 -13.10 -4.57 -10.43
C LEU A 142 -12.71 -5.93 -10.99
N ALA A 143 -12.01 -5.91 -12.14
CA ALA A 143 -11.47 -7.14 -12.72
C ALA A 143 -10.35 -7.70 -11.83
N PRO A 144 -10.34 -9.03 -11.54
CA PRO A 144 -9.42 -9.65 -10.58
C PRO A 144 -7.93 -9.47 -10.89
N ALA A 145 -7.56 -9.30 -12.15
CA ALA A 145 -6.18 -9.12 -12.60
C ALA A 145 -5.71 -7.66 -12.60
N LEU A 146 -6.55 -6.68 -12.29
CA LEU A 146 -6.11 -5.31 -12.14
C LEU A 146 -5.27 -5.15 -10.87
N PRO A 147 -4.31 -4.21 -10.82
CA PRO A 147 -3.65 -3.85 -9.57
C PRO A 147 -4.68 -3.30 -8.58
N ILE A 148 -4.50 -3.61 -7.30
CA ILE A 148 -5.34 -3.03 -6.25
C ILE A 148 -5.02 -1.54 -6.10
N THR A 149 -6.07 -0.73 -6.12
CA THR A 149 -5.98 0.73 -5.92
C THR A 149 -7.06 1.19 -4.94
N GLY A 150 -6.98 2.44 -4.49
CA GLY A 150 -7.97 2.97 -3.54
C GLY A 150 -7.89 2.35 -2.16
N ILE A 151 -6.74 1.81 -1.77
CA ILE A 151 -6.44 1.33 -0.42
C ILE A 151 -5.53 2.32 0.31
N THR A 152 -5.65 2.36 1.61
CA THR A 152 -4.78 3.13 2.50
C THR A 152 -3.47 2.40 2.80
N TRP A 153 -2.45 3.13 3.25
CA TRP A 153 -1.17 2.54 3.67
C TRP A 153 -1.32 1.52 4.82
N PRO A 154 -2.15 1.73 5.87
CA PRO A 154 -2.44 0.70 6.88
C PRO A 154 -3.08 -0.57 6.32
N GLU A 155 -3.96 -0.45 5.32
CA GLU A 155 -4.57 -1.62 4.67
C GLU A 155 -3.55 -2.41 3.86
N ALA A 156 -2.67 -1.74 3.13
CA ALA A 156 -1.55 -2.37 2.43
C ALA A 156 -0.64 -3.13 3.41
N LEU A 157 -0.29 -2.54 4.55
CA LEU A 157 0.48 -3.22 5.61
C LEU A 157 -0.27 -4.40 6.24
N ALA A 158 -1.59 -4.30 6.39
CA ALA A 158 -2.38 -5.40 6.94
C ALA A 158 -2.37 -6.60 5.98
N TYR A 159 -2.49 -6.36 4.68
CA TYR A 159 -2.33 -7.37 3.65
C TYR A 159 -0.95 -8.06 3.72
N THR A 160 0.14 -7.28 3.79
CA THR A 160 1.49 -7.89 3.84
C THR A 160 1.70 -8.75 5.09
N ARG A 161 1.17 -8.33 6.25
CA ARG A 161 1.24 -9.13 7.50
C ARG A 161 0.46 -10.43 7.38
N TRP A 162 -0.72 -10.39 6.77
CA TRP A 162 -1.50 -11.60 6.52
C TRP A 162 -0.75 -12.55 5.57
N LEU A 163 -0.18 -12.02 4.48
CA LEU A 163 0.58 -12.83 3.52
C LEU A 163 1.83 -13.45 4.16
N ASP A 164 2.54 -12.72 5.03
CA ASP A 164 3.67 -13.25 5.80
C ASP A 164 3.28 -14.47 6.63
N LEU A 165 2.17 -14.38 7.36
CA LEU A 165 1.64 -15.49 8.15
C LEU A 165 1.19 -16.65 7.26
N ALA A 166 0.50 -16.38 6.18
CA ALA A 166 0.03 -17.39 5.24
C ALA A 166 1.20 -18.17 4.62
N LEU A 167 2.24 -17.49 4.16
CA LEU A 167 3.45 -18.11 3.61
C LEU A 167 4.20 -18.96 4.66
N ARG A 168 4.29 -18.50 5.92
CA ARG A 168 4.94 -19.26 6.99
C ARG A 168 4.19 -20.52 7.38
N GLN A 169 2.87 -20.51 7.29
CA GLN A 169 2.00 -21.62 7.69
C GLN A 169 1.77 -22.64 6.58
N SER A 170 1.95 -22.25 5.33
CA SER A 170 1.68 -23.11 4.18
C SER A 170 2.83 -24.07 3.90
N ASP A 171 2.54 -25.34 3.70
CA ASP A 171 3.48 -26.33 3.18
C ASP A 171 3.72 -26.20 1.67
N GLN A 172 2.91 -25.39 0.97
CA GLN A 172 3.11 -25.04 -0.45
C GLN A 172 4.16 -23.95 -0.65
N THR A 173 4.61 -23.25 0.40
CA THR A 173 5.65 -22.24 0.30
C THR A 173 6.95 -22.86 -0.17
N PRO A 174 7.56 -22.38 -1.28
CA PRO A 174 8.80 -22.90 -1.81
C PRO A 174 9.93 -22.89 -0.77
N ALA A 175 10.80 -23.89 -0.82
CA ALA A 175 11.87 -24.07 0.17
C ALA A 175 12.78 -22.85 0.31
N GLU A 176 13.06 -22.15 -0.79
CA GLU A 176 13.91 -20.95 -0.80
C GLU A 176 13.25 -19.79 -0.04
N LEU A 177 11.96 -19.50 -0.32
CA LEU A 177 11.20 -18.46 0.40
C LEU A 177 11.00 -18.84 1.87
N ARG A 178 10.74 -20.10 2.15
CA ARG A 178 10.65 -20.60 3.54
C ARG A 178 11.94 -20.36 4.31
N ALA A 179 13.08 -20.73 3.73
CA ALA A 179 14.40 -20.51 4.34
C ALA A 179 14.68 -19.01 4.57
N PHE A 180 14.29 -18.16 3.63
CA PHE A 180 14.42 -16.70 3.79
C PHE A 180 13.57 -16.18 4.95
N LEU A 181 12.31 -16.61 5.05
CA LEU A 181 11.41 -16.22 6.14
C LEU A 181 11.88 -16.75 7.51
N GLU A 182 12.36 -18.00 7.59
CA GLU A 182 12.92 -18.60 8.80
C GLU A 182 14.22 -17.90 9.22
N GLY A 183 15.01 -17.39 8.27
CA GLY A 183 16.20 -16.60 8.49
C GLY A 183 15.97 -15.17 9.00
N GLY A 184 14.71 -14.80 9.29
CA GLY A 184 14.33 -13.48 9.81
C GLY A 184 13.75 -12.54 8.75
N GLY A 185 13.64 -12.97 7.51
CA GLY A 185 12.89 -12.26 6.47
C GLY A 185 11.40 -12.11 6.82
N ARG A 186 10.75 -11.14 6.21
CA ARG A 186 9.31 -10.90 6.39
C ARG A 186 8.70 -10.32 5.14
N VAL A 187 7.41 -10.57 4.91
CA VAL A 187 6.65 -9.88 3.87
C VAL A 187 6.22 -8.51 4.40
N THR A 188 6.54 -7.47 3.65
CA THR A 188 6.19 -6.07 3.97
C THR A 188 6.15 -5.25 2.68
N LEU A 189 5.76 -3.97 2.77
CA LEU A 189 6.04 -3.03 1.69
C LEU A 189 7.56 -2.85 1.55
N PRO A 190 8.09 -2.67 0.33
CA PRO A 190 9.50 -2.37 0.14
C PRO A 190 9.85 -1.01 0.78
N SER A 191 11.05 -0.87 1.30
CA SER A 191 11.59 0.46 1.55
C SER A 191 11.77 1.22 0.23
N GLU A 192 11.85 2.53 0.29
CA GLU A 192 12.11 3.35 -0.90
C GLU A 192 13.40 2.94 -1.63
N ALA A 193 14.43 2.59 -0.87
CA ALA A 193 15.71 2.15 -1.42
C ALA A 193 15.63 0.76 -2.09
N GLU A 194 14.91 -0.19 -1.49
CA GLU A 194 14.65 -1.50 -2.10
C GLU A 194 13.85 -1.34 -3.39
N TRP A 195 12.79 -0.54 -3.37
CA TRP A 195 12.00 -0.26 -4.56
C TRP A 195 12.86 0.34 -5.69
N GLU A 196 13.66 1.38 -5.40
CA GLU A 196 14.48 2.04 -6.41
C GLU A 196 15.56 1.10 -6.98
N LYS A 197 16.21 0.28 -6.13
CA LYS A 197 17.16 -0.73 -6.59
C LYS A 197 16.49 -1.77 -7.49
N ALA A 198 15.30 -2.24 -7.12
CA ALA A 198 14.52 -3.17 -7.92
C ALA A 198 14.15 -2.58 -9.29
N ALA A 199 13.71 -1.31 -9.32
CA ALA A 199 13.30 -0.65 -10.55
C ALA A 199 14.46 -0.41 -11.53
N ARG A 200 15.63 0.04 -11.07
CA ARG A 200 16.70 0.57 -11.95
C ARG A 200 17.97 -0.25 -11.97
N GLY A 201 18.04 -1.38 -11.24
CA GLY A 201 19.27 -2.15 -11.11
C GLY A 201 20.34 -1.42 -10.31
N THR A 202 21.58 -1.86 -10.43
CA THR A 202 22.70 -1.36 -9.62
C THR A 202 23.35 -0.09 -10.17
N GLU A 203 23.28 0.12 -11.48
CA GLU A 203 24.02 1.19 -12.18
C GLU A 203 23.30 2.53 -12.21
N GLY A 204 22.09 2.60 -11.68
CA GLY A 204 21.36 3.86 -11.58
C GLY A 204 20.78 4.36 -12.90
N GLN A 205 20.17 3.46 -13.64
CA GLN A 205 19.47 3.80 -14.88
C GLN A 205 18.32 4.78 -14.63
N VAL A 206 18.00 5.62 -15.60
CA VAL A 206 16.90 6.59 -15.48
C VAL A 206 15.55 5.89 -15.48
N PHE A 207 15.40 4.84 -16.28
CA PHE A 207 14.20 4.04 -16.41
C PHE A 207 14.47 2.56 -16.07
N PRO A 208 13.44 1.77 -15.72
CA PRO A 208 13.58 0.33 -15.50
C PRO A 208 14.16 -0.43 -16.71
N TRP A 209 13.85 -0.03 -17.92
CA TRP A 209 14.48 -0.51 -19.15
C TRP A 209 15.79 0.24 -19.43
N ARG A 210 16.78 -0.46 -19.97
CA ARG A 210 18.16 0.04 -20.00
C ARG A 210 18.38 1.28 -20.86
N SER A 211 17.77 1.33 -22.03
CA SER A 211 17.97 2.44 -22.98
C SER A 211 16.93 2.39 -24.10
N GLY A 212 16.80 3.49 -24.83
CA GLY A 212 15.87 3.60 -25.94
C GLY A 212 14.49 4.13 -25.53
N PRO A 213 13.52 4.08 -26.44
CA PRO A 213 12.16 4.48 -26.16
C PRO A 213 11.51 3.53 -25.16
N PRO A 214 10.45 3.97 -24.46
CA PRO A 214 9.66 3.08 -23.59
C PRO A 214 9.17 1.86 -24.37
N PRO A 215 9.35 0.62 -23.84
CA PRO A 215 8.75 -0.56 -24.45
C PRO A 215 7.22 -0.51 -24.41
N GLU A 216 6.55 -1.30 -25.26
CA GLU A 216 5.08 -1.39 -25.27
C GLU A 216 4.49 -1.93 -23.96
N SER A 217 5.30 -2.63 -23.16
CA SER A 217 4.93 -3.09 -21.81
C SER A 217 4.67 -1.94 -20.84
N VAL A 218 5.28 -0.76 -21.03
CA VAL A 218 5.13 0.37 -20.11
C VAL A 218 3.82 1.11 -20.36
N ASN A 219 2.98 1.16 -19.32
CA ASN A 219 1.67 1.82 -19.35
C ASN A 219 1.73 3.23 -18.78
N PHE A 220 1.75 4.25 -19.64
CA PHE A 220 1.85 5.66 -19.25
C PHE A 220 1.20 6.58 -20.31
N ASN A 221 1.20 7.88 -20.07
CA ASN A 221 0.79 8.92 -21.02
C ASN A 221 -0.70 8.89 -21.40
N GLY A 222 -1.58 8.56 -20.44
CA GLY A 222 -3.03 8.75 -20.56
C GLY A 222 -3.81 7.54 -21.08
N GLY A 223 -3.38 6.35 -20.74
CA GLY A 223 -4.13 5.12 -20.98
C GLY A 223 -5.18 4.83 -19.89
N GLU A 224 -5.47 3.55 -19.71
CA GLU A 224 -6.25 3.01 -18.61
C GLU A 224 -5.37 2.06 -17.79
N ILE A 225 -5.74 1.77 -16.54
CA ILE A 225 -5.06 0.74 -15.75
C ILE A 225 -5.11 -0.59 -16.48
N ARG A 226 -3.97 -1.27 -16.60
CA ARG A 226 -3.85 -2.59 -17.20
C ARG A 226 -3.76 -3.68 -16.14
N ALA A 227 -4.09 -4.90 -16.53
CA ALA A 227 -3.87 -6.08 -15.70
C ALA A 227 -2.37 -6.24 -15.38
N VAL A 228 -2.06 -6.63 -14.15
CA VAL A 228 -0.67 -6.77 -13.63
C VAL A 228 0.21 -7.75 -14.41
N ASN A 229 -0.38 -8.68 -15.15
CA ASN A 229 0.31 -9.65 -15.99
C ASN A 229 0.03 -9.46 -17.49
N ALA A 230 -0.42 -8.27 -17.89
CA ALA A 230 -0.81 -8.02 -19.29
C ALA A 230 0.37 -8.13 -20.26
N VAL A 231 1.53 -7.60 -19.87
CA VAL A 231 2.77 -7.65 -20.67
C VAL A 231 3.98 -7.68 -19.74
N ASP A 232 4.78 -8.73 -19.82
CA ASP A 232 6.04 -8.81 -19.09
C ASP A 232 7.07 -7.84 -19.66
N CYS A 233 7.84 -7.17 -18.79
CA CYS A 233 8.95 -6.30 -19.20
C CYS A 233 10.28 -7.08 -19.20
N SER A 234 10.58 -7.76 -20.29
CA SER A 234 11.85 -8.52 -20.42
C SER A 234 13.09 -7.63 -20.44
N GLU A 235 12.95 -6.35 -20.81
CA GLU A 235 14.02 -5.35 -20.86
C GLU A 235 14.24 -4.66 -19.50
N CYS A 236 13.31 -4.82 -18.56
CA CYS A 236 13.37 -4.19 -17.25
C CYS A 236 14.38 -4.90 -16.34
N ALA A 237 14.91 -4.17 -15.37
CA ALA A 237 15.81 -4.73 -14.37
C ALA A 237 15.13 -5.90 -13.65
N TRP A 238 15.83 -7.02 -13.56
CA TRP A 238 15.38 -8.24 -12.88
C TRP A 238 14.13 -8.91 -13.46
N GLY A 239 13.59 -8.43 -14.61
CA GLY A 239 12.36 -8.92 -15.19
C GLY A 239 11.11 -8.56 -14.38
N LEU A 240 11.15 -7.45 -13.65
CA LEU A 240 10.01 -6.91 -12.93
C LEU A 240 9.11 -6.13 -13.89
N SER A 241 7.81 -6.29 -13.77
CA SER A 241 6.81 -5.56 -14.54
C SER A 241 6.32 -4.32 -13.78
N ASP A 242 5.85 -3.35 -14.54
CA ASP A 242 5.16 -2.14 -14.05
C ASP A 242 5.93 -1.25 -13.05
N MET A 243 7.26 -1.45 -12.90
CA MET A 243 8.13 -0.55 -12.14
C MET A 243 8.21 0.88 -12.75
N ALA A 244 7.43 1.16 -13.79
CA ALA A 244 7.25 2.46 -14.43
C ALA A 244 5.86 2.53 -15.06
N GLY A 245 5.01 3.42 -14.58
CA GLY A 245 3.63 3.58 -15.04
C GLY A 245 2.67 2.62 -14.35
N ASN A 246 1.57 2.32 -14.97
CA ASN A 246 0.41 1.59 -14.49
C ASN A 246 -0.20 2.23 -13.22
N VAL A 247 0.26 1.92 -12.01
CA VAL A 247 -0.18 2.62 -10.79
C VAL A 247 0.98 3.03 -9.91
N TRP A 248 0.81 4.09 -9.12
CA TRP A 248 1.76 4.47 -8.08
C TRP A 248 1.83 3.39 -7.00
N GLU A 249 3.04 3.01 -6.60
CA GLU A 249 3.30 1.97 -5.62
C GLU A 249 3.74 2.53 -4.27
N MET A 250 3.12 2.06 -3.19
CA MET A 250 3.42 2.45 -1.82
C MET A 250 4.71 1.80 -1.33
N THR A 251 5.48 2.56 -0.56
CA THR A 251 6.67 2.04 0.14
C THR A 251 6.49 2.10 1.66
N ALA A 252 7.38 1.44 2.39
CA ALA A 252 7.43 1.51 3.85
C ALA A 252 8.21 2.74 4.36
N SER A 253 8.71 3.59 3.47
CA SER A 253 9.54 4.73 3.83
C SER A 253 8.72 6.01 3.95
N PRO A 254 8.90 6.81 5.02
CA PRO A 254 8.35 8.15 5.10
C PRO A 254 9.05 9.09 4.11
N MET A 255 8.35 10.13 3.66
CA MET A 255 8.92 11.14 2.76
C MET A 255 9.92 12.03 3.52
N GLN A 256 11.18 11.61 3.53
CA GLN A 256 12.29 12.32 4.13
C GLN A 256 13.19 12.96 3.07
N PRO A 257 13.88 14.07 3.37
CA PRO A 257 14.98 14.54 2.53
C PRO A 257 16.10 13.50 2.45
N TYR A 258 16.74 13.37 1.28
CA TYR A 258 17.96 12.59 1.19
C TYR A 258 19.13 13.25 1.95
N PRO A 259 20.15 12.52 2.38
CA PRO A 259 20.44 11.12 2.06
C PRO A 259 19.49 10.13 2.75
N TYR A 260 19.13 9.07 2.03
CA TYR A 260 18.33 7.97 2.58
C TYR A 260 19.06 7.30 3.76
N SER A 261 18.32 7.01 4.80
CA SER A 261 18.75 6.24 5.97
C SER A 261 17.69 5.21 6.33
N GLU A 262 18.07 3.97 6.47
CA GLU A 262 17.15 2.90 6.91
C GLU A 262 16.56 3.18 8.31
N ALA A 263 17.28 3.92 9.16
CA ALA A 263 16.79 4.32 10.46
C ALA A 263 15.55 5.22 10.37
N ASP A 264 15.48 6.06 9.33
CA ASP A 264 14.34 6.97 9.12
C ASP A 264 13.05 6.19 8.83
N ASP A 265 13.14 5.04 8.17
CA ASP A 265 12.01 4.15 7.91
C ASP A 265 11.40 3.55 9.20
N LEU A 266 12.18 3.50 10.27
CA LEU A 266 11.78 2.95 11.56
C LEU A 266 11.25 4.01 12.54
N GLU A 267 11.73 5.24 12.45
CA GLU A 267 11.45 6.33 13.40
C GLU A 267 10.15 7.08 13.07
N ALA A 268 9.85 7.32 11.81
CA ALA A 268 8.70 8.15 11.39
C ALA A 268 7.43 7.31 11.16
N ARG A 269 7.00 6.53 12.15
CA ARG A 269 5.75 5.74 12.10
C ARG A 269 4.56 6.44 12.77
N ASP A 270 4.67 7.69 13.10
CA ASP A 270 3.53 8.50 13.50
C ASP A 270 2.60 8.75 12.29
N GLY A 271 1.31 8.67 12.50
CA GLY A 271 0.29 8.70 11.44
C GLY A 271 0.15 10.04 10.71
N GLU A 272 1.09 10.97 10.86
CA GLU A 272 1.08 12.29 10.21
C GLU A 272 2.14 12.41 9.09
N ALA A 273 3.04 11.44 8.95
CA ALA A 273 4.06 11.47 7.89
C ALA A 273 3.45 11.16 6.51
N LEU A 274 3.88 11.92 5.50
CA LEU A 274 3.67 11.49 4.12
C LEU A 274 4.53 10.26 3.82
N TRP A 275 3.98 9.29 3.12
CA TRP A 275 4.69 8.07 2.72
C TRP A 275 5.14 8.17 1.28
N VAL A 276 6.31 7.63 0.98
CA VAL A 276 6.85 7.64 -0.38
C VAL A 276 6.05 6.69 -1.26
N MET A 277 5.63 7.21 -2.42
CA MET A 277 5.15 6.42 -3.56
C MET A 277 6.14 6.49 -4.70
N ARG A 278 6.19 5.46 -5.51
CA ARG A 278 7.15 5.27 -6.61
C ARG A 278 6.44 4.77 -7.88
N GLY A 279 7.13 4.84 -9.01
CA GLY A 279 6.72 4.23 -10.27
C GLY A 279 5.97 5.15 -11.23
N GLY A 280 5.19 6.10 -10.72
CA GLY A 280 4.25 6.85 -11.56
C GLY A 280 3.01 6.03 -11.91
N SER A 281 2.18 6.52 -12.80
CA SER A 281 0.94 5.86 -13.19
C SER A 281 0.68 5.91 -14.70
N PHE A 282 -0.36 5.21 -15.14
CA PHE A 282 -0.85 5.24 -16.52
C PHE A 282 -1.19 6.67 -17.01
N ALA A 283 -1.56 7.57 -16.10
CA ALA A 283 -1.93 8.95 -16.43
C ALA A 283 -0.72 9.90 -16.51
N ASP A 284 0.44 9.46 -16.00
CA ASP A 284 1.64 10.28 -15.93
C ASP A 284 2.40 10.33 -17.27
N GLY A 285 3.12 11.45 -17.50
CA GLY A 285 4.06 11.56 -18.60
C GLY A 285 5.42 10.95 -18.27
N LEU A 286 6.28 10.85 -19.28
CA LEU A 286 7.61 10.22 -19.21
C LEU A 286 8.48 10.74 -18.04
N GLY A 287 8.36 12.01 -17.69
CA GLY A 287 9.10 12.62 -16.57
C GLY A 287 8.77 12.01 -15.21
N ASN A 288 7.56 11.50 -15.00
CA ASN A 288 7.06 10.98 -13.72
C ASN A 288 7.20 9.46 -13.57
N ILE A 289 7.49 8.73 -14.64
CA ILE A 289 7.68 7.27 -14.59
C ILE A 289 9.17 6.86 -14.54
N ARG A 290 10.06 7.80 -14.24
CA ARG A 290 11.49 7.51 -14.02
C ARG A 290 11.69 6.77 -12.71
N ALA A 291 12.65 5.87 -12.66
CA ALA A 291 12.90 5.04 -11.49
C ALA A 291 13.27 5.82 -10.21
N ALA A 292 13.77 7.06 -10.33
CA ALA A 292 14.13 7.90 -9.18
C ALA A 292 13.03 8.88 -8.72
N VAL A 293 11.90 8.97 -9.43
CA VAL A 293 10.79 9.86 -9.06
C VAL A 293 10.19 9.46 -7.72
N ARG A 294 9.89 10.47 -6.91
CA ARG A 294 9.33 10.33 -5.58
C ARG A 294 8.00 11.07 -5.50
N GLY A 295 6.92 10.37 -5.29
CA GLY A 295 5.64 10.92 -4.88
C GLY A 295 5.46 10.81 -3.36
N GLY A 296 4.60 11.64 -2.79
CA GLY A 296 4.22 11.56 -1.38
C GLY A 296 2.71 11.38 -1.24
N VAL A 297 2.28 10.52 -0.35
CA VAL A 297 0.86 10.26 -0.07
C VAL A 297 0.60 10.33 1.43
N ASP A 298 -0.53 10.90 1.81
CA ASP A 298 -1.07 10.81 3.16
C ASP A 298 -1.47 9.34 3.45
N PRO A 299 -1.14 8.78 4.63
CA PRO A 299 -1.42 7.38 4.94
C PRO A 299 -2.91 7.01 4.93
N GLY A 300 -3.80 7.98 5.09
CA GLY A 300 -5.25 7.79 5.08
C GLY A 300 -5.92 7.97 3.72
N VAL A 301 -5.13 8.20 2.70
CA VAL A 301 -5.64 8.45 1.33
C VAL A 301 -5.31 7.31 0.42
#